data_62b7009dcee7b3e2d519fb5a9b04c633
#
_entry.id   62b7009dcee7b3e2d519fb5a9b04c633
#
_cell.length_a   1.000
_cell.length_b   1.000
_cell.length_c   1.000
_cell.angle_alpha   90.00
_cell.angle_beta   90.00
_cell.angle_gamma   90.00
#
_symmetry.space_group_name_H-M   'P 1'
#
loop_
_entity.id
_entity.type
_entity.pdbx_description
1 polymer ?
#
loop_
_entity_poly.entity_id
_entity_poly.type
_entity_poly.pdbx_seq_one_letter_code
_entity_poly.pdbx_strand_id
1 'polypeptide(L)'
;MQSLENIMLITDLDGTLLPSSKEISAADAAAISQFRAKGGKFAIATGRTLQAAQRYLNKLKPNIPVILFNGAAIYDPVTEKWLYTEKLPADAVAVTRQVLDAFPDVSAEILRTDGTYVARMTPYEKEHLEICQVEPILAEPEEIPEGWLKVLFAIAPERMPDLITYFAAQNWDCADFVQSEARFYEMLPKGATKGSALRRYRTLCGAENWKITAAGDFDNDLEMLRAADISACPSNAQPCVKKIVDIQLTQSCETNAIAELIHHITKSLEVHSMDEMTKKQLQATACRIRMGVVEGTYHAKSGHPGGSLSICDTLTYLYFAKMHVDPKQPEMADRDRLVLSKGHCAPALYSTLAERGFFPKEELKSLRHIGAMLQGHPCIHIPGVDMSSGSLGQGISAACGMALAGKLDSASYKVYTILGDGEIE
;
A
#
# COMPACT_ATOMS: atom_id res chain seq x y z
N MET A 1 15.12 17.17 -3.18
CA MET A 1 13.77 16.66 -2.85
C MET A 1 13.54 15.43 -3.71
N GLN A 2 13.12 14.34 -3.10
CA GLN A 2 12.87 13.10 -3.84
C GLN A 2 11.63 13.29 -4.73
N SER A 3 11.75 12.93 -6.01
CA SER A 3 10.62 12.95 -6.95
C SER A 3 9.63 11.84 -6.58
N LEU A 4 8.33 12.16 -6.60
CA LEU A 4 7.24 11.21 -6.38
C LEU A 4 6.68 10.66 -7.70
N GLU A 5 7.40 10.78 -8.81
CA GLU A 5 6.93 10.49 -10.19
C GLU A 5 6.35 9.07 -10.39
N ASN A 6 6.82 8.09 -9.61
CA ASN A 6 6.33 6.72 -9.67
C ASN A 6 5.46 6.34 -8.47
N ILE A 7 5.00 7.31 -7.70
CA ILE A 7 4.11 7.09 -6.55
C ILE A 7 2.71 7.56 -6.90
N MET A 8 1.75 6.64 -6.80
CA MET A 8 0.34 6.92 -7.00
C MET A 8 -0.43 6.79 -5.69
N LEU A 9 -1.27 7.75 -5.41
CA LEU A 9 -2.32 7.67 -4.39
C LEU A 9 -3.67 7.66 -5.08
N ILE A 10 -4.46 6.62 -4.84
CA ILE A 10 -5.85 6.53 -5.25
C ILE A 10 -6.72 6.38 -4.00
N THR A 11 -7.77 7.18 -3.87
CA THR A 11 -8.64 7.18 -2.70
C THR A 11 -10.11 7.08 -3.11
N ASP A 12 -10.90 6.33 -2.32
CA ASP A 12 -12.33 6.52 -2.35
C ASP A 12 -12.72 7.92 -1.89
N LEU A 13 -13.92 8.35 -2.21
CA LEU A 13 -14.47 9.64 -1.80
C LEU A 13 -15.26 9.54 -0.51
N ASP A 14 -16.39 8.85 -0.52
CA ASP A 14 -17.40 8.91 0.53
C ASP A 14 -17.00 8.04 1.73
N GLY A 15 -16.83 8.67 2.92
CA GLY A 15 -16.35 7.96 4.11
C GLY A 15 -14.83 7.77 4.19
N THR A 16 -14.09 8.09 3.13
CA THR A 16 -12.62 8.01 3.10
C THR A 16 -11.99 9.41 3.02
N LEU A 17 -12.21 10.15 1.94
CA LEU A 17 -11.75 11.53 1.76
C LEU A 17 -12.84 12.55 2.16
N LEU A 18 -14.11 12.21 1.96
CA LEU A 18 -15.23 13.10 2.25
C LEU A 18 -15.83 12.78 3.62
N PRO A 19 -15.91 13.76 4.51
CA PRO A 19 -16.66 13.67 5.75
C PRO A 19 -18.17 13.64 5.49
N SER A 20 -18.96 13.53 6.55
CA SER A 20 -20.44 13.59 6.51
C SER A 20 -20.97 14.88 5.88
N SER A 21 -20.24 15.99 6.03
CA SER A 21 -20.57 17.28 5.41
C SER A 21 -20.43 17.30 3.88
N LYS A 22 -19.83 16.26 3.28
CA LYS A 22 -19.49 16.17 1.85
C LYS A 22 -18.56 17.29 1.35
N GLU A 23 -17.86 17.99 2.26
CA GLU A 23 -16.88 19.02 1.93
C GLU A 23 -15.45 18.53 2.20
N ILE A 24 -14.56 18.66 1.21
CA ILE A 24 -13.15 18.31 1.39
C ILE A 24 -12.49 19.24 2.39
N SER A 25 -11.83 18.71 3.39
CA SER A 25 -11.09 19.49 4.37
C SER A 25 -9.97 20.32 3.75
N ALA A 26 -9.66 21.46 4.34
CA ALA A 26 -8.54 22.29 3.87
C ALA A 26 -7.19 21.56 4.01
N ALA A 27 -7.04 20.72 5.04
CA ALA A 27 -5.81 19.97 5.27
C ALA A 27 -5.60 18.88 4.24
N ASP A 28 -6.63 18.08 3.91
CA ASP A 28 -6.54 17.04 2.86
C ASP A 28 -6.30 17.67 1.50
N ALA A 29 -7.01 18.75 1.15
CA ALA A 29 -6.81 19.46 -0.10
C ALA A 29 -5.38 20.01 -0.24
N ALA A 30 -4.83 20.60 0.83
CA ALA A 30 -3.47 21.11 0.85
C ALA A 30 -2.42 19.99 0.72
N ALA A 31 -2.62 18.88 1.45
CA ALA A 31 -1.72 17.72 1.39
C ALA A 31 -1.70 17.09 -0.02
N ILE A 32 -2.87 16.90 -0.65
CA ILE A 32 -3.00 16.39 -2.02
C ILE A 32 -2.30 17.34 -3.00
N SER A 33 -2.51 18.66 -2.87
CA SER A 33 -1.86 19.65 -3.73
C SER A 33 -0.34 19.60 -3.60
N GLN A 34 0.21 19.51 -2.39
CA GLN A 34 1.65 19.39 -2.14
C GLN A 34 2.22 18.06 -2.69
N PHE A 35 1.49 16.94 -2.50
CA PHE A 35 1.87 15.63 -3.04
C PHE A 35 2.02 15.69 -4.57
N ARG A 36 1.04 16.28 -5.25
CA ARG A 36 1.08 16.48 -6.72
C ARG A 36 2.19 17.43 -7.15
N ALA A 37 2.40 18.52 -6.43
CA ALA A 37 3.48 19.47 -6.72
C ALA A 37 4.89 18.86 -6.63
N LYS A 38 5.05 17.78 -5.83
CA LYS A 38 6.28 16.98 -5.73
C LYS A 38 6.38 15.86 -6.79
N GLY A 39 5.46 15.82 -7.78
CA GLY A 39 5.43 14.82 -8.86
C GLY A 39 4.55 13.61 -8.55
N GLY A 40 3.91 13.54 -7.39
CA GLY A 40 3.01 12.47 -7.02
C GLY A 40 1.78 12.40 -7.92
N LYS A 41 1.31 11.21 -8.18
CA LYS A 41 0.15 10.91 -9.02
C LYS A 41 -1.06 10.69 -8.15
N PHE A 42 -2.11 11.49 -8.36
CA PHE A 42 -3.31 11.47 -7.53
C PHE A 42 -4.56 11.19 -8.37
N ALA A 43 -5.35 10.21 -7.94
CA ALA A 43 -6.65 9.86 -8.50
C ALA A 43 -7.69 9.59 -7.41
N ILE A 44 -8.94 9.52 -7.83
CA ILE A 44 -10.06 9.01 -7.01
C ILE A 44 -10.65 7.76 -7.64
N ALA A 45 -11.26 6.90 -6.81
CA ALA A 45 -12.04 5.75 -7.22
C ALA A 45 -13.38 5.75 -6.47
N THR A 46 -14.48 6.01 -7.17
CA THR A 46 -15.77 6.24 -6.54
C THR A 46 -16.91 5.54 -7.27
N GLY A 47 -18.01 5.27 -6.55
CA GLY A 47 -19.29 4.85 -7.13
C GLY A 47 -20.06 5.95 -7.84
N ARG A 48 -19.60 7.21 -7.71
CA ARG A 48 -20.27 8.38 -8.30
C ARG A 48 -20.13 8.42 -9.81
N THR A 49 -21.09 9.09 -10.46
CA THR A 49 -21.02 9.51 -11.88
C THR A 49 -20.00 10.62 -12.05
N LEU A 50 -19.61 10.91 -13.30
CA LEU A 50 -18.78 12.09 -13.60
C LEU A 50 -19.44 13.38 -13.12
N GLN A 51 -20.74 13.54 -13.36
CA GLN A 51 -21.52 14.71 -12.96
C GLN A 51 -21.49 14.91 -11.45
N ALA A 52 -21.77 13.87 -10.66
CA ALA A 52 -21.75 13.93 -9.19
C ALA A 52 -20.33 14.09 -8.61
N ALA A 53 -19.30 13.65 -9.34
CA ALA A 53 -17.89 13.79 -8.94
C ALA A 53 -17.26 15.13 -9.37
N GLN A 54 -17.85 15.86 -10.33
CA GLN A 54 -17.23 17.00 -11.02
C GLN A 54 -16.75 18.09 -10.05
N ARG A 55 -17.54 18.42 -9.03
CA ARG A 55 -17.16 19.44 -8.02
C ARG A 55 -15.88 19.04 -7.27
N TYR A 56 -15.69 17.75 -7.01
CA TYR A 56 -14.50 17.22 -6.35
C TYR A 56 -13.30 17.16 -7.30
N LEU A 57 -13.52 16.77 -8.57
CA LEU A 57 -12.48 16.83 -9.59
C LEU A 57 -11.95 18.25 -9.76
N ASN A 58 -12.83 19.24 -9.78
CA ASN A 58 -12.46 20.65 -9.90
C ASN A 58 -11.65 21.15 -8.68
N LYS A 59 -11.95 20.67 -7.47
CA LYS A 59 -11.26 21.06 -6.23
C LYS A 59 -9.94 20.32 -6.04
N LEU A 60 -9.91 19.01 -6.29
CA LEU A 60 -8.75 18.14 -6.10
C LEU A 60 -7.77 18.18 -7.27
N LYS A 61 -8.29 18.44 -8.49
CA LYS A 61 -7.53 18.44 -9.74
C LYS A 61 -6.67 17.20 -9.92
N PRO A 62 -7.24 15.98 -9.98
CA PRO A 62 -6.47 14.78 -10.25
C PRO A 62 -5.60 15.00 -11.50
N ASN A 63 -4.35 14.53 -11.45
CA ASN A 63 -3.39 14.69 -12.55
C ASN A 63 -3.19 13.41 -13.37
N ILE A 64 -4.01 12.43 -13.13
CA ILE A 64 -4.08 11.14 -13.80
C ILE A 64 -5.56 10.70 -13.87
N PRO A 65 -5.93 9.71 -14.73
CA PRO A 65 -7.28 9.22 -14.86
C PRO A 65 -7.91 8.77 -13.53
N VAL A 66 -9.22 8.86 -13.42
CA VAL A 66 -10.02 8.51 -12.24
C VAL A 66 -10.94 7.33 -12.52
N ILE A 67 -11.30 6.57 -11.50
CA ILE A 67 -12.24 5.45 -11.56
C ILE A 67 -13.60 5.94 -11.09
N LEU A 68 -14.63 5.73 -11.90
CA LEU A 68 -16.01 6.14 -11.67
C LEU A 68 -16.97 4.93 -11.76
N PHE A 69 -18.23 5.09 -11.34
CA PHE A 69 -19.29 4.07 -11.40
C PHE A 69 -18.87 2.73 -10.78
N ASN A 70 -18.24 2.76 -9.60
CA ASN A 70 -17.72 1.55 -8.92
C ASN A 70 -16.75 0.71 -9.77
N GLY A 71 -16.08 1.30 -10.75
CA GLY A 71 -15.15 0.61 -11.63
C GLY A 71 -15.66 0.31 -13.04
N ALA A 72 -16.94 0.62 -13.33
CA ALA A 72 -17.47 0.46 -14.69
C ALA A 72 -16.88 1.49 -15.68
N ALA A 73 -16.20 2.54 -15.22
CA ALA A 73 -15.59 3.50 -16.12
C ALA A 73 -14.25 4.06 -15.57
N ILE A 74 -13.33 4.39 -16.50
CA ILE A 74 -12.09 5.15 -16.26
C ILE A 74 -12.14 6.39 -17.13
N TYR A 75 -12.04 7.56 -16.49
CA TYR A 75 -12.12 8.87 -17.13
C TYR A 75 -10.84 9.66 -16.87
N ASP A 76 -10.29 10.27 -17.92
CA ASP A 76 -9.14 11.17 -17.78
C ASP A 76 -9.62 12.63 -17.67
N PRO A 77 -9.53 13.25 -16.49
CA PRO A 77 -9.97 14.61 -16.27
C PRO A 77 -9.04 15.67 -16.89
N VAL A 78 -7.83 15.26 -17.34
CA VAL A 78 -6.88 16.17 -18.01
C VAL A 78 -7.17 16.31 -19.49
N THR A 79 -7.50 15.19 -20.15
CA THR A 79 -7.84 15.16 -21.58
C THR A 79 -9.33 15.15 -21.86
N GLU A 80 -10.15 15.07 -20.78
CA GLU A 80 -11.62 14.98 -20.83
C GLU A 80 -12.14 13.80 -21.65
N LYS A 81 -11.45 12.65 -21.56
CA LYS A 81 -11.76 11.44 -22.33
C LYS A 81 -12.11 10.25 -21.45
N TRP A 82 -13.09 9.50 -21.88
CA TRP A 82 -13.36 8.16 -21.37
C TRP A 82 -12.29 7.21 -21.95
N LEU A 83 -11.46 6.63 -21.10
CA LEU A 83 -10.46 5.64 -21.49
C LEU A 83 -11.01 4.23 -21.52
N TYR A 84 -12.02 3.99 -20.69
CA TYR A 84 -12.68 2.70 -20.57
C TYR A 84 -14.12 2.87 -20.06
N THR A 85 -15.03 2.06 -20.59
CA THR A 85 -16.40 1.90 -20.06
C THR A 85 -16.81 0.44 -20.18
N GLU A 86 -17.31 -0.15 -19.09
CA GLU A 86 -18.00 -1.44 -19.06
C GLU A 86 -19.50 -1.16 -19.01
N LYS A 87 -20.24 -1.74 -19.93
CA LYS A 87 -21.67 -1.46 -20.08
C LYS A 87 -22.47 -2.63 -19.57
N LEU A 88 -23.61 -2.34 -18.96
CA LEU A 88 -24.63 -3.32 -18.70
C LEU A 88 -25.15 -3.91 -20.04
N PRO A 89 -25.49 -5.20 -20.09
CA PRO A 89 -26.07 -5.81 -21.28
C PRO A 89 -27.50 -5.29 -21.52
N ALA A 90 -28.02 -5.53 -22.72
CA ALA A 90 -29.38 -5.10 -23.11
C ALA A 90 -30.49 -5.62 -22.17
N ASP A 91 -30.29 -6.79 -21.57
CA ASP A 91 -31.20 -7.38 -20.58
C ASP A 91 -31.44 -6.50 -19.36
N ALA A 92 -30.54 -5.56 -19.06
CA ALA A 92 -30.67 -4.61 -17.94
C ALA A 92 -31.96 -3.78 -18.03
N VAL A 93 -32.44 -3.47 -19.25
CA VAL A 93 -33.69 -2.75 -19.46
C VAL A 93 -34.85 -3.58 -18.94
N ALA A 94 -34.92 -4.86 -19.33
CA ALA A 94 -36.00 -5.77 -18.90
C ALA A 94 -35.94 -6.03 -17.39
N VAL A 95 -34.74 -6.20 -16.82
CA VAL A 95 -34.55 -6.34 -15.37
C VAL A 95 -35.07 -5.10 -14.64
N THR A 96 -34.69 -3.91 -15.10
CA THR A 96 -35.14 -2.66 -14.48
C THR A 96 -36.64 -2.51 -14.53
N ARG A 97 -37.29 -2.84 -15.68
CA ARG A 97 -38.75 -2.82 -15.81
C ARG A 97 -39.44 -3.79 -14.85
N GLN A 98 -38.96 -5.02 -14.75
CA GLN A 98 -39.49 -6.02 -13.82
C GLN A 98 -39.42 -5.57 -12.36
N VAL A 99 -38.33 -4.93 -11.97
CA VAL A 99 -38.18 -4.38 -10.61
C VAL A 99 -39.18 -3.25 -10.36
N LEU A 100 -39.31 -2.31 -11.30
CA LEU A 100 -40.28 -1.20 -11.21
C LEU A 100 -41.73 -1.70 -11.14
N ASP A 101 -42.07 -2.76 -11.85
CA ASP A 101 -43.40 -3.34 -11.83
C ASP A 101 -43.68 -4.08 -10.51
N ALA A 102 -42.69 -4.79 -9.97
CA ALA A 102 -42.83 -5.53 -8.72
C ALA A 102 -42.88 -4.61 -7.48
N PHE A 103 -42.19 -3.45 -7.53
CA PHE A 103 -42.09 -2.50 -6.43
C PHE A 103 -42.54 -1.09 -6.87
N PRO A 104 -43.81 -0.75 -6.66
CA PRO A 104 -44.33 0.58 -7.03
C PRO A 104 -43.66 1.76 -6.29
N ASP A 105 -43.04 1.48 -5.17
CA ASP A 105 -42.35 2.42 -4.27
C ASP A 105 -40.82 2.52 -4.49
N VAL A 106 -40.26 1.78 -5.48
CA VAL A 106 -38.88 1.87 -5.87
C VAL A 106 -38.66 2.92 -6.96
N SER A 107 -37.56 3.66 -6.94
CA SER A 107 -37.05 4.39 -8.10
C SER A 107 -35.95 3.60 -8.80
N ALA A 108 -35.70 3.90 -10.06
CA ALA A 108 -34.52 3.43 -10.77
C ALA A 108 -33.79 4.62 -11.41
N GLU A 109 -32.57 4.84 -10.98
CA GLU A 109 -31.63 5.82 -11.53
C GLU A 109 -30.69 5.10 -12.49
N ILE A 110 -30.77 5.39 -13.76
CA ILE A 110 -29.94 4.81 -14.82
C ILE A 110 -28.80 5.75 -15.17
N LEU A 111 -27.60 5.29 -14.97
CA LEU A 111 -26.37 6.09 -15.05
C LEU A 111 -25.62 5.78 -16.34
N ARG A 112 -25.33 6.81 -17.12
CA ARG A 112 -24.62 6.76 -18.39
C ARG A 112 -23.49 7.80 -18.41
N THR A 113 -22.64 7.77 -19.42
CA THR A 113 -21.58 8.78 -19.62
C THR A 113 -22.11 10.17 -19.97
N ASP A 114 -23.32 10.24 -20.55
CA ASP A 114 -23.95 11.46 -21.03
C ASP A 114 -25.00 12.05 -20.10
N GLY A 115 -25.37 11.34 -19.01
CA GLY A 115 -26.34 11.85 -18.05
C GLY A 115 -26.86 10.82 -17.07
N THR A 116 -27.67 11.32 -16.15
CA THR A 116 -28.42 10.56 -15.17
C THR A 116 -29.89 10.54 -15.56
N TYR A 117 -30.43 9.36 -15.76
CA TYR A 117 -31.85 9.15 -16.13
C TYR A 117 -32.60 8.55 -14.96
N VAL A 118 -33.85 8.97 -14.74
CA VAL A 118 -34.68 8.45 -13.65
C VAL A 118 -36.04 7.97 -14.21
N ALA A 119 -36.29 6.69 -14.01
CA ALA A 119 -37.53 6.09 -14.48
C ALA A 119 -38.72 6.32 -13.55
N ARG A 120 -38.50 6.53 -12.27
CA ARG A 120 -39.54 6.87 -11.29
C ARG A 120 -38.97 7.73 -10.22
N MET A 121 -39.59 8.90 -10.00
CA MET A 121 -39.16 9.81 -8.93
C MET A 121 -39.86 9.43 -7.61
N THR A 122 -39.04 9.06 -6.61
CA THR A 122 -39.49 8.83 -5.23
C THR A 122 -38.90 9.87 -4.30
N PRO A 123 -39.40 10.02 -3.07
CA PRO A 123 -38.77 10.96 -2.09
C PRO A 123 -37.31 10.64 -1.83
N TYR A 124 -36.91 9.37 -1.79
CA TYR A 124 -35.51 8.94 -1.55
C TYR A 124 -34.61 9.31 -2.73
N GLU A 125 -35.12 9.14 -3.94
CA GLU A 125 -34.42 9.52 -5.17
C GLU A 125 -34.21 11.03 -5.25
N LYS A 126 -35.27 11.79 -4.98
CA LYS A 126 -35.19 13.24 -4.97
C LYS A 126 -34.13 13.75 -3.98
N GLU A 127 -34.13 13.24 -2.76
CA GLU A 127 -33.11 13.56 -1.75
C GLU A 127 -31.70 13.20 -2.22
N HIS A 128 -31.53 12.03 -2.85
CA HIS A 128 -30.25 11.59 -3.40
C HIS A 128 -29.72 12.55 -4.47
N LEU A 129 -30.56 12.90 -5.43
CA LEU A 129 -30.21 13.84 -6.51
C LEU A 129 -29.85 15.25 -5.98
N GLU A 130 -30.58 15.74 -4.97
CA GLU A 130 -30.28 17.00 -4.31
C GLU A 130 -28.91 16.96 -3.62
N ILE A 131 -28.59 15.90 -2.88
CA ILE A 131 -27.28 15.69 -2.24
C ILE A 131 -26.16 15.59 -3.29
N CYS A 132 -26.40 14.87 -4.37
CA CYS A 132 -25.44 14.70 -5.46
C CYS A 132 -25.31 15.94 -6.36
N GLN A 133 -26.25 16.88 -6.27
CA GLN A 133 -26.39 18.08 -7.13
C GLN A 133 -26.45 17.70 -8.62
N VAL A 134 -27.28 16.71 -8.93
CA VAL A 134 -27.48 16.16 -10.28
C VAL A 134 -28.89 16.48 -10.75
N GLU A 135 -29.02 16.99 -11.97
CA GLU A 135 -30.29 17.19 -12.63
C GLU A 135 -30.62 15.94 -13.48
N PRO A 136 -31.72 15.20 -13.16
CA PRO A 136 -32.06 13.99 -13.88
C PRO A 136 -32.83 14.28 -15.15
N ILE A 137 -32.76 13.34 -16.10
CA ILE A 137 -33.62 13.25 -17.25
C ILE A 137 -34.71 12.21 -16.92
N LEU A 138 -35.96 12.60 -16.86
CA LEU A 138 -37.06 11.66 -16.61
C LEU A 138 -37.37 10.90 -17.90
N ALA A 139 -37.33 9.57 -17.86
CA ALA A 139 -37.61 8.70 -19.01
C ALA A 139 -37.95 7.28 -18.53
N GLU A 140 -38.78 6.57 -19.29
CA GLU A 140 -38.99 5.14 -19.05
C GLU A 140 -37.76 4.32 -19.47
N PRO A 141 -37.49 3.15 -18.87
CA PRO A 141 -36.30 2.37 -19.18
C PRO A 141 -36.11 2.07 -20.66
N GLU A 142 -37.22 1.82 -21.38
CA GLU A 142 -37.22 1.49 -22.81
C GLU A 142 -36.90 2.69 -23.71
N GLU A 143 -37.06 3.90 -23.21
CA GLU A 143 -36.79 5.16 -23.93
C GLU A 143 -35.32 5.61 -23.75
N ILE A 144 -34.62 5.07 -22.73
CA ILE A 144 -33.25 5.45 -22.42
C ILE A 144 -32.29 4.74 -23.39
N PRO A 145 -31.45 5.48 -24.12
CA PRO A 145 -30.53 4.89 -25.07
C PRO A 145 -29.60 3.84 -24.44
N GLU A 146 -29.12 2.88 -25.22
CA GLU A 146 -28.17 1.86 -24.79
C GLU A 146 -26.88 2.47 -24.20
N GLY A 147 -26.11 1.65 -23.48
CA GLY A 147 -24.83 2.05 -22.91
C GLY A 147 -24.92 2.45 -21.45
N TRP A 148 -25.81 1.82 -20.71
CA TRP A 148 -25.94 1.97 -19.28
C TRP A 148 -24.68 1.44 -18.57
N LEU A 149 -24.18 2.20 -17.60
CA LEU A 149 -23.01 1.80 -16.82
C LEU A 149 -23.39 1.27 -15.45
N LYS A 150 -24.53 1.70 -14.92
CA LYS A 150 -25.02 1.32 -13.60
C LYS A 150 -26.51 1.66 -13.51
N VAL A 151 -27.26 0.86 -12.73
CA VAL A 151 -28.59 1.24 -12.27
C VAL A 151 -28.59 1.26 -10.75
N LEU A 152 -29.14 2.32 -10.17
CA LEU A 152 -29.33 2.47 -8.72
C LEU A 152 -30.83 2.37 -8.44
N PHE A 153 -31.21 1.41 -7.60
CA PHE A 153 -32.58 1.28 -7.10
C PHE A 153 -32.66 1.91 -5.70
N ALA A 154 -33.49 2.94 -5.55
CA ALA A 154 -33.70 3.59 -4.26
C ALA A 154 -35.08 3.23 -3.69
N ILE A 155 -35.08 2.75 -2.44
CA ILE A 155 -36.29 2.32 -1.73
C ILE A 155 -36.18 2.64 -0.24
N ALA A 156 -37.27 2.62 0.49
CA ALA A 156 -37.28 2.77 1.95
C ALA A 156 -36.40 1.69 2.60
N PRO A 157 -35.56 2.05 3.61
CA PRO A 157 -34.69 1.06 4.28
C PRO A 157 -35.42 -0.16 4.81
N GLU A 158 -36.65 0.01 5.28
CA GLU A 158 -37.50 -1.05 5.82
C GLU A 158 -37.94 -2.06 4.73
N ARG A 159 -37.95 -1.63 3.47
CA ARG A 159 -38.34 -2.44 2.30
C ARG A 159 -37.12 -3.06 1.59
N MET A 160 -35.88 -2.64 1.96
CA MET A 160 -34.66 -3.16 1.33
C MET A 160 -34.53 -4.69 1.45
N PRO A 161 -34.87 -5.34 2.58
CA PRO A 161 -34.85 -6.82 2.65
C PRO A 161 -35.80 -7.51 1.66
N ASP A 162 -36.97 -6.91 1.38
CA ASP A 162 -37.92 -7.45 0.41
C ASP A 162 -37.33 -7.37 -1.01
N LEU A 163 -36.71 -6.23 -1.33
CA LEU A 163 -36.06 -6.01 -2.62
C LEU A 163 -34.90 -7.00 -2.82
N ILE A 164 -34.02 -7.17 -1.84
CA ILE A 164 -32.90 -8.13 -1.89
C ILE A 164 -33.43 -9.55 -2.07
N THR A 165 -34.48 -9.94 -1.34
CA THR A 165 -35.09 -11.27 -1.46
C THR A 165 -35.68 -11.49 -2.86
N TYR A 166 -36.31 -10.46 -3.42
CA TYR A 166 -36.80 -10.51 -4.78
C TYR A 166 -35.68 -10.74 -5.80
N PHE A 167 -34.57 -9.97 -5.71
CA PHE A 167 -33.42 -10.15 -6.60
C PHE A 167 -32.79 -11.55 -6.45
N ALA A 168 -32.68 -12.06 -5.23
CA ALA A 168 -32.12 -13.39 -4.96
C ALA A 168 -33.00 -14.53 -5.53
N ALA A 169 -34.29 -14.31 -5.65
CA ALA A 169 -35.23 -15.29 -6.25
C ALA A 169 -35.18 -15.30 -7.78
N GLN A 170 -34.60 -14.26 -8.40
CA GLN A 170 -34.44 -14.20 -9.85
C GLN A 170 -33.11 -14.84 -10.25
N ASN A 171 -33.06 -15.54 -11.34
CA ASN A 171 -31.81 -16.11 -11.91
C ASN A 171 -31.19 -15.13 -12.90
N TRP A 172 -31.04 -13.88 -12.52
CA TRP A 172 -30.40 -12.87 -13.36
C TRP A 172 -28.86 -13.01 -13.29
N ASP A 173 -28.29 -13.62 -14.31
CA ASP A 173 -26.81 -13.78 -14.45
C ASP A 173 -26.20 -12.73 -15.41
N CYS A 174 -26.97 -11.69 -15.73
CA CYS A 174 -26.55 -10.64 -16.67
C CYS A 174 -25.70 -9.52 -16.01
N ALA A 175 -25.77 -9.37 -14.68
CA ALA A 175 -25.16 -8.28 -13.94
C ALA A 175 -24.80 -8.72 -12.52
N ASP A 176 -24.01 -7.93 -11.84
CA ASP A 176 -23.77 -8.05 -10.40
C ASP A 176 -24.70 -7.11 -9.64
N PHE A 177 -25.20 -7.57 -8.50
CA PHE A 177 -26.14 -6.83 -7.67
C PHE A 177 -25.55 -6.66 -6.28
N VAL A 178 -25.51 -5.42 -5.78
CA VAL A 178 -24.89 -5.11 -4.49
C VAL A 178 -25.66 -4.01 -3.74
N GLN A 179 -25.77 -4.18 -2.43
CA GLN A 179 -26.27 -3.11 -1.57
C GLN A 179 -25.12 -2.14 -1.27
N SER A 180 -25.27 -0.86 -1.61
CA SER A 180 -24.25 0.18 -1.34
C SER A 180 -24.56 1.02 -0.11
N GLU A 181 -25.85 1.22 0.21
CA GLU A 181 -26.33 1.92 1.39
C GLU A 181 -27.64 1.29 1.91
N ALA A 182 -28.10 1.74 3.07
CA ALA A 182 -29.34 1.23 3.66
C ALA A 182 -30.58 1.33 2.73
N ARG A 183 -30.57 2.30 1.82
CA ARG A 183 -31.67 2.60 0.89
C ARG A 183 -31.32 2.41 -0.59
N PHE A 184 -30.12 1.95 -0.90
CA PHE A 184 -29.64 1.80 -2.28
C PHE A 184 -29.20 0.38 -2.58
N TYR A 185 -29.72 -0.16 -3.69
CA TYR A 185 -29.33 -1.42 -4.28
C TYR A 185 -28.90 -1.20 -5.73
N GLU A 186 -27.74 -1.69 -6.12
CA GLU A 186 -27.11 -1.35 -7.39
C GLU A 186 -27.03 -2.56 -8.33
N MET A 187 -27.27 -2.33 -9.62
CA MET A 187 -26.96 -3.25 -10.69
C MET A 187 -25.75 -2.72 -11.45
N LEU A 188 -24.71 -3.51 -11.52
CA LEU A 188 -23.42 -3.20 -12.13
C LEU A 188 -23.08 -4.21 -13.24
N PRO A 189 -22.26 -3.83 -14.23
CA PRO A 189 -21.73 -4.80 -15.18
C PRO A 189 -20.96 -5.91 -14.44
N LYS A 190 -21.07 -7.14 -14.93
CA LYS A 190 -20.50 -8.32 -14.27
C LYS A 190 -18.98 -8.19 -14.08
N GLY A 191 -18.53 -8.31 -12.85
CA GLY A 191 -17.12 -8.16 -12.47
C GLY A 191 -16.60 -6.73 -12.50
N ALA A 192 -17.46 -5.72 -12.67
CA ALA A 192 -17.05 -4.31 -12.57
C ALA A 192 -16.93 -3.92 -11.10
N THR A 193 -15.69 -3.80 -10.62
CA THR A 193 -15.34 -3.36 -9.27
C THR A 193 -14.24 -2.32 -9.32
N LYS A 194 -14.08 -1.50 -8.26
CA LYS A 194 -12.95 -0.57 -8.16
C LYS A 194 -11.60 -1.30 -8.30
N GLY A 195 -11.53 -2.56 -7.85
CA GLY A 195 -10.33 -3.39 -7.97
C GLY A 195 -10.06 -3.89 -9.38
N SER A 196 -11.09 -4.37 -10.10
CA SER A 196 -10.95 -4.78 -11.50
C SER A 196 -10.54 -3.59 -12.37
N ALA A 197 -11.10 -2.40 -12.10
CA ALA A 197 -10.72 -1.17 -12.78
C ALA A 197 -9.27 -0.77 -12.45
N LEU A 198 -8.80 -0.90 -11.20
CA LEU A 198 -7.42 -0.58 -10.84
C LEU A 198 -6.41 -1.52 -11.52
N ARG A 199 -6.73 -2.82 -11.63
CA ARG A 199 -5.90 -3.77 -12.41
C ARG A 199 -5.80 -3.35 -13.88
N ARG A 200 -6.94 -3.01 -14.50
CA ARG A 200 -7.00 -2.52 -15.89
C ARG A 200 -6.29 -1.18 -16.07
N TYR A 201 -6.37 -0.31 -15.07
CA TYR A 201 -5.72 0.99 -15.02
C TYR A 201 -4.20 0.87 -15.20
N ARG A 202 -3.55 -0.11 -14.58
CA ARG A 202 -2.09 -0.31 -14.72
C ARG A 202 -1.67 -0.41 -16.17
N THR A 203 -2.37 -1.20 -16.98
CA THR A 203 -2.08 -1.39 -18.41
C THR A 203 -2.49 -0.17 -19.25
N LEU A 204 -3.69 0.38 -19.01
CA LEU A 204 -4.21 1.51 -19.81
C LEU A 204 -3.39 2.80 -19.63
N CYS A 205 -2.85 3.03 -18.45
CA CYS A 205 -2.15 4.27 -18.09
C CYS A 205 -0.63 4.11 -18.02
N GLY A 206 -0.06 2.96 -18.43
CA GLY A 206 1.39 2.69 -18.34
C GLY A 206 1.89 2.74 -16.89
N ALA A 207 1.07 2.25 -15.96
CA ALA A 207 1.31 2.34 -14.52
C ALA A 207 1.92 1.06 -13.92
N GLU A 208 2.49 0.18 -14.75
CA GLU A 208 3.08 -1.09 -14.32
C GLU A 208 4.20 -0.89 -13.29
N ASN A 209 4.98 0.18 -13.45
CA ASN A 209 6.11 0.50 -12.57
C ASN A 209 5.75 1.51 -11.47
N TRP A 210 4.48 1.89 -11.33
CA TRP A 210 4.07 2.79 -10.25
C TRP A 210 3.80 2.01 -8.97
N LYS A 211 4.25 2.57 -7.85
CA LYS A 211 3.87 2.09 -6.53
C LYS A 211 2.53 2.73 -6.14
N ILE A 212 1.49 1.93 -6.12
CA ILE A 212 0.11 2.38 -5.90
C ILE A 212 -0.25 2.20 -4.43
N THR A 213 -0.61 3.30 -3.77
CA THR A 213 -1.26 3.30 -2.46
C THR A 213 -2.75 3.55 -2.66
N ALA A 214 -3.60 2.66 -2.15
CA ALA A 214 -5.06 2.83 -2.18
C ALA A 214 -5.63 3.07 -0.78
N ALA A 215 -6.63 3.95 -0.69
CA ALA A 215 -7.37 4.19 0.54
C ALA A 215 -8.88 3.98 0.33
N GLY A 216 -9.53 3.31 1.28
CA GLY A 216 -10.96 3.00 1.23
C GLY A 216 -11.50 2.63 2.61
N ASP A 217 -12.81 2.65 2.80
CA ASP A 217 -13.44 2.42 4.11
C ASP A 217 -14.56 1.37 4.10
N PHE A 218 -15.07 0.99 2.93
CA PHE A 218 -16.26 0.14 2.80
C PHE A 218 -16.01 -1.13 1.97
N ASP A 219 -17.03 -2.01 1.89
CA ASP A 219 -16.93 -3.33 1.23
C ASP A 219 -16.59 -3.23 -0.27
N ASN A 220 -17.09 -2.21 -0.97
CA ASN A 220 -16.81 -1.96 -2.38
C ASN A 220 -15.35 -1.54 -2.66
N ASP A 221 -14.57 -1.26 -1.60
CA ASP A 221 -13.13 -0.94 -1.70
C ASP A 221 -12.23 -2.17 -1.54
N LEU A 222 -12.73 -3.27 -0.98
CA LEU A 222 -11.92 -4.44 -0.62
C LEU A 222 -11.06 -4.96 -1.78
N GLU A 223 -11.62 -5.02 -2.99
CA GLU A 223 -10.86 -5.46 -4.16
C GLU A 223 -9.82 -4.43 -4.61
N MET A 224 -10.12 -3.13 -4.51
CA MET A 224 -9.16 -2.07 -4.81
C MET A 224 -7.98 -2.09 -3.85
N LEU A 225 -8.26 -2.23 -2.56
CA LEU A 225 -7.24 -2.32 -1.50
C LEU A 225 -6.33 -3.54 -1.69
N ARG A 226 -6.90 -4.70 -2.10
CA ARG A 226 -6.10 -5.91 -2.43
C ARG A 226 -5.30 -5.79 -3.72
N ALA A 227 -5.72 -4.95 -4.67
CA ALA A 227 -5.05 -4.74 -5.95
C ALA A 227 -3.93 -3.70 -5.89
N ALA A 228 -3.86 -2.91 -4.82
CA ALA A 228 -2.82 -1.93 -4.58
C ALA A 228 -1.53 -2.56 -4.03
N ASP A 229 -0.41 -1.83 -4.11
CA ASP A 229 0.87 -2.25 -3.52
C ASP A 229 0.94 -1.92 -2.02
N ILE A 230 0.18 -0.92 -1.59
CA ILE A 230 -0.04 -0.54 -0.18
C ILE A 230 -1.51 -0.18 -0.03
N SER A 231 -2.15 -0.72 1.00
CA SER A 231 -3.55 -0.46 1.33
C SER A 231 -3.66 0.30 2.65
N ALA A 232 -4.60 1.25 2.71
CA ALA A 232 -4.85 2.04 3.90
C ALA A 232 -6.35 2.25 4.14
N CYS A 233 -6.73 2.48 5.39
CA CYS A 233 -8.09 2.87 5.71
C CYS A 233 -8.14 3.92 6.82
N PRO A 234 -9.13 4.83 6.80
CA PRO A 234 -9.39 5.76 7.90
C PRO A 234 -9.90 5.03 9.16
N SER A 235 -9.83 5.70 10.30
CA SER A 235 -10.25 5.09 11.58
C SER A 235 -11.75 4.74 11.63
N ASN A 236 -12.59 5.39 10.82
CA ASN A 236 -14.01 5.10 10.68
C ASN A 236 -14.33 3.91 9.77
N ALA A 237 -13.35 3.31 9.10
CA ALA A 237 -13.57 2.19 8.17
C ALA A 237 -14.23 0.99 8.83
N GLN A 238 -14.92 0.19 8.02
CA GLN A 238 -15.58 -1.04 8.48
C GLN A 238 -14.59 -2.10 9.00
N PRO A 239 -15.03 -2.96 9.93
CA PRO A 239 -14.16 -4.00 10.50
C PRO A 239 -13.56 -4.96 9.46
N CYS A 240 -14.29 -5.27 8.37
CA CYS A 240 -13.79 -6.10 7.27
C CYS A 240 -12.62 -5.45 6.54
N VAL A 241 -12.69 -4.13 6.29
CA VAL A 241 -11.63 -3.35 5.67
C VAL A 241 -10.40 -3.26 6.57
N LYS A 242 -10.60 -2.93 7.85
CA LYS A 242 -9.50 -2.85 8.85
C LYS A 242 -8.68 -4.14 8.96
N LYS A 243 -9.29 -5.30 8.72
CA LYS A 243 -8.60 -6.60 8.82
C LYS A 243 -7.63 -6.88 7.68
N ILE A 244 -7.77 -6.21 6.53
CA ILE A 244 -7.02 -6.55 5.32
C ILE A 244 -5.99 -5.49 4.90
N VAL A 245 -6.05 -4.28 5.48
CA VAL A 245 -5.17 -3.18 5.08
C VAL A 245 -3.82 -3.22 5.77
N ASP A 246 -2.80 -2.70 5.09
CA ASP A 246 -1.44 -2.56 5.61
C ASP A 246 -1.35 -1.43 6.64
N ILE A 247 -2.13 -0.35 6.45
CA ILE A 247 -2.09 0.86 7.27
C ILE A 247 -3.50 1.19 7.76
N GLN A 248 -3.69 1.16 9.08
CA GLN A 248 -4.87 1.74 9.72
C GLN A 248 -4.49 3.14 10.20
N LEU A 249 -5.15 4.15 9.65
CA LEU A 249 -4.91 5.55 10.02
C LEU A 249 -5.54 5.85 11.39
N THR A 250 -4.95 6.79 12.10
CA THR A 250 -5.49 7.27 13.39
C THR A 250 -6.61 8.27 13.18
N GLN A 251 -6.55 9.02 12.07
CA GLN A 251 -7.56 10.00 11.67
C GLN A 251 -8.72 9.32 10.92
N SER A 252 -9.90 9.90 11.05
CA SER A 252 -11.08 9.54 10.27
C SER A 252 -11.25 10.46 9.06
N CYS A 253 -12.23 10.18 8.21
CA CYS A 253 -12.64 11.09 7.14
C CYS A 253 -13.07 12.48 7.68
N GLU A 254 -13.53 12.57 8.93
CA GLU A 254 -13.87 13.82 9.61
C GLU A 254 -12.64 14.62 10.09
N THR A 255 -11.46 13.95 10.20
CA THR A 255 -10.28 14.51 10.86
C THR A 255 -9.00 14.40 10.01
N ASN A 256 -9.12 14.47 8.68
CA ASN A 256 -8.03 14.59 7.70
C ASN A 256 -7.20 13.29 7.51
N ALA A 257 -7.85 12.17 7.34
CA ALA A 257 -7.20 10.86 7.13
C ALA A 257 -6.24 10.83 5.92
N ILE A 258 -6.59 11.50 4.83
CA ILE A 258 -5.76 11.49 3.61
C ILE A 258 -4.50 12.35 3.78
N ALA A 259 -4.55 13.42 4.55
CA ALA A 259 -3.34 14.18 4.91
C ALA A 259 -2.37 13.34 5.76
N GLU A 260 -2.88 12.55 6.73
CA GLU A 260 -2.09 11.58 7.48
C GLU A 260 -1.45 10.53 6.56
N LEU A 261 -2.23 9.95 5.64
CA LEU A 261 -1.72 8.95 4.68
C LEU A 261 -0.60 9.52 3.80
N ILE A 262 -0.78 10.73 3.26
CA ILE A 262 0.25 11.41 2.46
C ILE A 262 1.52 11.64 3.29
N HIS A 263 1.37 12.00 4.56
CA HIS A 263 2.51 12.12 5.47
C HIS A 263 3.24 10.78 5.64
N HIS A 264 2.51 9.67 5.83
CA HIS A 264 3.10 8.34 5.89
C HIS A 264 3.86 7.97 4.60
N ILE A 265 3.25 8.21 3.42
CA ILE A 265 3.88 7.96 2.12
C ILE A 265 5.19 8.76 2.00
N THR A 266 5.14 10.07 2.27
CA THR A 266 6.31 10.94 2.10
C THR A 266 7.41 10.66 3.12
N LYS A 267 7.06 10.39 4.38
CA LYS A 267 8.01 10.03 5.43
C LYS A 267 8.69 8.69 5.17
N SER A 268 7.96 7.68 4.68
CA SER A 268 8.55 6.39 4.32
C SER A 268 9.60 6.52 3.22
N LEU A 269 9.43 7.48 2.31
CA LEU A 269 10.38 7.78 1.25
C LEU A 269 11.61 8.55 1.77
N GLU A 270 11.43 9.46 2.73
CA GLU A 270 12.55 10.18 3.36
C GLU A 270 13.48 9.22 4.13
N VAL A 271 12.93 8.21 4.78
CA VAL A 271 13.71 7.17 5.47
C VAL A 271 14.50 6.29 4.49
N HIS A 272 14.12 6.22 3.21
CA HIS A 272 14.79 5.40 2.19
C HIS A 272 15.73 6.18 1.27
N SER A 273 15.82 7.51 1.37
CA SER A 273 16.77 8.30 0.59
C SER A 273 18.01 8.60 1.39
N MET A 274 19.01 7.73 1.26
CA MET A 274 20.39 8.13 1.50
C MET A 274 20.77 9.20 0.47
N ASP A 275 21.35 10.32 0.94
CA ASP A 275 21.94 11.27 0.00
C ASP A 275 23.06 10.59 -0.83
N GLU A 276 23.31 11.08 -2.03
CA GLU A 276 24.29 10.48 -2.96
C GLU A 276 25.72 10.47 -2.37
N MET A 277 26.07 11.40 -1.49
CA MET A 277 27.37 11.43 -0.83
C MET A 277 27.48 10.26 0.15
N THR A 278 26.48 10.07 1.01
CA THR A 278 26.41 8.93 1.95
C THR A 278 26.43 7.60 1.22
N LYS A 279 25.70 7.48 0.12
CA LYS A 279 25.69 6.28 -0.73
C LYS A 279 27.09 5.96 -1.29
N LYS A 280 27.79 6.96 -1.84
CA LYS A 280 29.16 6.80 -2.34
C LYS A 280 30.15 6.41 -1.23
N GLN A 281 30.00 6.99 -0.04
CA GLN A 281 30.83 6.63 1.13
C GLN A 281 30.62 5.18 1.54
N LEU A 282 29.37 4.72 1.59
CA LEU A 282 29.04 3.32 1.90
C LEU A 282 29.56 2.36 0.82
N GLN A 283 29.44 2.70 -0.46
CA GLN A 283 30.00 1.91 -1.56
C GLN A 283 31.52 1.78 -1.44
N ALA A 284 32.23 2.88 -1.17
CA ALA A 284 33.67 2.85 -0.93
C ALA A 284 34.03 2.01 0.29
N THR A 285 33.26 2.10 1.38
CA THR A 285 33.45 1.28 2.57
C THR A 285 33.21 -0.20 2.29
N ALA A 286 32.16 -0.54 1.55
CA ALA A 286 31.89 -1.91 1.14
C ALA A 286 33.03 -2.50 0.28
N CYS A 287 33.66 -1.68 -0.58
CA CYS A 287 34.86 -2.11 -1.31
C CYS A 287 36.02 -2.42 -0.38
N ARG A 288 36.29 -1.57 0.63
CA ARG A 288 37.35 -1.81 1.63
C ARG A 288 37.07 -3.07 2.45
N ILE A 289 35.81 -3.30 2.84
CA ILE A 289 35.42 -4.54 3.54
C ILE A 289 35.65 -5.77 2.66
N ARG A 290 35.33 -5.73 1.37
CA ARG A 290 35.66 -6.81 0.42
C ARG A 290 37.15 -7.07 0.31
N MET A 291 37.94 -6.01 0.26
CA MET A 291 39.44 -6.13 0.26
C MET A 291 39.91 -6.84 1.51
N GLY A 292 39.42 -6.47 2.70
CA GLY A 292 39.78 -7.13 3.95
C GLY A 292 39.33 -8.60 4.02
N VAL A 293 38.20 -8.97 3.43
CA VAL A 293 37.79 -10.38 3.27
C VAL A 293 38.80 -11.16 2.44
N VAL A 294 39.20 -10.61 1.30
CA VAL A 294 40.18 -11.26 0.41
C VAL A 294 41.54 -11.36 1.08
N GLU A 295 42.02 -10.27 1.73
CA GLU A 295 43.31 -10.24 2.44
C GLU A 295 43.33 -11.28 3.56
N GLY A 296 42.33 -11.31 4.43
CA GLY A 296 42.25 -12.25 5.54
C GLY A 296 42.23 -13.71 5.08
N THR A 297 41.39 -14.04 4.10
CA THR A 297 41.32 -15.41 3.56
C THR A 297 42.58 -15.82 2.80
N TYR A 298 43.26 -14.89 2.13
CA TYR A 298 44.54 -15.12 1.47
C TYR A 298 45.63 -15.49 2.48
N HIS A 299 45.77 -14.73 3.55
CA HIS A 299 46.79 -15.00 4.60
C HIS A 299 46.47 -16.28 5.37
N ALA A 300 45.19 -16.55 5.66
CA ALA A 300 44.77 -17.77 6.31
C ALA A 300 44.89 -19.02 5.42
N LYS A 301 45.05 -18.86 4.11
CA LYS A 301 45.00 -19.93 3.10
C LYS A 301 43.76 -20.83 3.25
N SER A 302 42.71 -20.30 3.86
CA SER A 302 41.46 -21.00 4.11
C SER A 302 40.32 -20.02 4.43
N GLY A 303 39.09 -20.44 4.32
CA GLY A 303 37.90 -19.64 4.62
C GLY A 303 36.86 -19.72 3.52
N HIS A 304 35.79 -18.94 3.68
CA HIS A 304 34.64 -18.94 2.78
C HIS A 304 34.43 -17.54 2.16
N PRO A 305 35.29 -17.14 1.17
CA PRO A 305 35.22 -15.82 0.59
C PRO A 305 33.90 -15.55 -0.13
N GLY A 306 33.32 -16.53 -0.85
CA GLY A 306 32.08 -16.35 -1.58
C GLY A 306 30.90 -15.93 -0.69
N GLY A 307 30.62 -16.70 0.37
CA GLY A 307 29.58 -16.39 1.33
C GLY A 307 29.84 -15.08 2.11
N SER A 308 31.12 -14.74 2.35
CA SER A 308 31.53 -13.50 2.98
C SER A 308 31.29 -12.30 2.06
N LEU A 309 31.70 -12.38 0.79
CA LEU A 309 31.54 -11.28 -0.17
C LEU A 309 30.07 -10.96 -0.44
N SER A 310 29.17 -11.96 -0.39
CA SER A 310 27.74 -11.79 -0.65
C SER A 310 27.03 -10.88 0.38
N ILE A 311 27.59 -10.71 1.58
CA ILE A 311 26.98 -9.92 2.67
C ILE A 311 27.69 -8.60 2.98
N CYS A 312 28.74 -8.26 2.23
CA CYS A 312 29.54 -7.06 2.50
C CYS A 312 28.70 -5.76 2.43
N ASP A 313 27.81 -5.62 1.46
CA ASP A 313 26.96 -4.44 1.34
C ASP A 313 25.95 -4.36 2.50
N THR A 314 25.35 -5.49 2.87
CA THR A 314 24.42 -5.57 4.01
C THR A 314 25.11 -5.20 5.32
N LEU A 315 26.28 -5.78 5.62
CA LEU A 315 27.04 -5.45 6.82
C LEU A 315 27.51 -4.00 6.81
N THR A 316 27.94 -3.48 5.65
CA THR A 316 28.31 -2.07 5.52
C THR A 316 27.15 -1.17 5.88
N TYR A 317 25.97 -1.42 5.31
CA TYR A 317 24.77 -0.61 5.62
C TYR A 317 24.41 -0.70 7.11
N LEU A 318 24.38 -1.90 7.67
CA LEU A 318 24.06 -2.10 9.08
C LEU A 318 25.01 -1.32 10.00
N TYR A 319 26.32 -1.53 9.90
CA TYR A 319 27.30 -0.96 10.83
C TYR A 319 27.61 0.52 10.60
N PHE A 320 27.41 1.05 9.39
CA PHE A 320 27.79 2.44 9.05
C PHE A 320 26.61 3.38 8.85
N ALA A 321 25.37 2.86 8.73
CA ALA A 321 24.20 3.69 8.50
C ALA A 321 22.99 3.37 9.38
N LYS A 322 22.84 2.13 9.88
CA LYS A 322 21.59 1.69 10.51
C LYS A 322 21.73 1.40 12.00
N MET A 323 22.73 0.66 12.41
CA MET A 323 22.89 0.18 13.79
C MET A 323 23.45 1.27 14.71
N HIS A 324 22.92 1.32 15.91
CA HIS A 324 23.49 2.09 17.03
C HIS A 324 24.62 1.30 17.65
N VAL A 325 25.86 1.56 17.22
CA VAL A 325 27.07 0.90 17.71
C VAL A 325 28.20 1.93 17.86
N ASP A 326 28.95 1.84 18.95
CA ASP A 326 30.18 2.62 19.18
C ASP A 326 31.38 1.68 19.36
N PRO A 327 32.40 1.69 18.47
CA PRO A 327 33.57 0.84 18.59
C PRO A 327 34.40 1.16 19.81
N LYS A 328 34.28 2.37 20.40
CA LYS A 328 34.96 2.76 21.64
C LYS A 328 34.27 2.22 22.90
N GLN A 329 33.01 1.79 22.76
CA GLN A 329 32.20 1.24 23.85
C GLN A 329 31.50 -0.07 23.38
N PRO A 330 32.31 -1.12 23.08
CA PRO A 330 31.75 -2.36 22.50
C PRO A 330 30.79 -3.08 23.43
N GLU A 331 30.84 -2.81 24.75
CA GLU A 331 29.98 -3.40 25.80
C GLU A 331 28.75 -2.53 26.16
N MET A 332 28.48 -1.45 25.41
CA MET A 332 27.39 -0.52 25.67
C MET A 332 26.02 -1.27 25.74
N ALA A 333 25.26 -1.06 26.82
CA ALA A 333 24.07 -1.86 27.12
C ALA A 333 22.93 -1.67 26.10
N ASP A 334 22.75 -0.45 25.57
CA ASP A 334 21.74 -0.05 24.61
C ASP A 334 22.20 -0.17 23.15
N ARG A 335 23.38 -0.72 22.92
CA ARG A 335 23.91 -1.01 21.58
C ARG A 335 23.06 -2.05 20.86
N ASP A 336 22.80 -1.83 19.58
CA ASP A 336 22.19 -2.83 18.71
C ASP A 336 23.04 -4.11 18.62
N ARG A 337 22.40 -5.27 18.46
CA ARG A 337 23.03 -6.59 18.40
C ARG A 337 23.00 -7.14 16.97
N LEU A 338 24.08 -7.83 16.56
CA LEU A 338 24.10 -8.56 15.29
C LEU A 338 24.54 -10.01 15.51
N VAL A 339 23.68 -10.94 15.08
CA VAL A 339 23.97 -12.38 15.06
C VAL A 339 24.25 -12.82 13.63
N LEU A 340 25.49 -13.21 13.33
CA LEU A 340 25.83 -13.84 12.07
C LEU A 340 25.57 -15.35 12.17
N SER A 341 24.37 -15.81 11.79
CA SER A 341 23.98 -17.22 11.89
C SER A 341 24.83 -18.12 10.99
N LYS A 342 25.10 -17.69 9.75
CA LYS A 342 26.06 -18.34 8.87
C LYS A 342 27.52 -18.04 9.28
N GLY A 343 27.93 -18.59 10.41
CA GLY A 343 29.22 -18.29 11.07
C GLY A 343 30.46 -18.47 10.21
N HIS A 344 30.39 -19.33 9.18
CA HIS A 344 31.50 -19.52 8.21
C HIS A 344 31.78 -18.25 7.39
N CYS A 345 30.88 -17.24 7.39
CA CYS A 345 31.09 -15.93 6.77
C CYS A 345 31.77 -14.92 7.72
N ALA A 346 32.40 -15.41 8.81
CA ALA A 346 33.17 -14.60 9.76
C ALA A 346 34.14 -13.60 9.11
N PRO A 347 34.86 -13.90 8.00
CA PRO A 347 35.73 -12.92 7.37
C PRO A 347 35.07 -11.61 7.01
N ALA A 348 33.79 -11.63 6.58
CA ALA A 348 33.04 -10.40 6.31
C ALA A 348 32.73 -9.60 7.58
N LEU A 349 32.30 -10.27 8.64
CA LEU A 349 32.03 -9.62 9.93
C LEU A 349 33.33 -9.00 10.50
N TYR A 350 34.43 -9.74 10.49
CA TYR A 350 35.71 -9.24 10.98
C TYR A 350 36.22 -8.05 10.19
N SER A 351 36.16 -8.13 8.86
CA SER A 351 36.53 -6.99 8.02
C SER A 351 35.64 -5.76 8.29
N THR A 352 34.34 -5.97 8.52
CA THR A 352 33.42 -4.89 8.88
C THR A 352 33.75 -4.27 10.24
N LEU A 353 34.00 -5.10 11.26
CA LEU A 353 34.35 -4.65 12.60
C LEU A 353 35.70 -3.90 12.62
N ALA A 354 36.69 -4.40 11.88
CA ALA A 354 37.98 -3.73 11.72
C ALA A 354 37.82 -2.38 11.00
N GLU A 355 37.07 -2.32 9.90
CA GLU A 355 36.80 -1.07 9.17
C GLU A 355 36.01 -0.07 10.01
N ARG A 356 35.12 -0.54 10.89
CA ARG A 356 34.36 0.28 11.84
C ARG A 356 35.21 0.78 13.01
N GLY A 357 36.34 0.13 13.31
CA GLY A 357 37.31 0.53 14.33
C GLY A 357 37.18 -0.22 15.65
N PHE A 358 36.57 -1.40 15.71
CA PHE A 358 36.51 -2.24 16.91
C PHE A 358 37.86 -2.85 17.28
N PHE A 359 38.73 -3.09 16.28
CA PHE A 359 40.09 -3.56 16.44
C PHE A 359 40.96 -3.16 15.21
N PRO A 360 42.29 -3.23 15.29
CA PRO A 360 43.16 -2.87 14.17
C PRO A 360 42.99 -3.76 12.94
N LYS A 361 43.06 -3.16 11.75
CA LYS A 361 42.91 -3.89 10.48
C LYS A 361 43.98 -4.96 10.25
N GLU A 362 45.16 -4.76 10.84
CA GLU A 362 46.28 -5.68 10.77
C GLU A 362 45.94 -7.06 11.31
N GLU A 363 44.98 -7.16 12.24
CA GLU A 363 44.51 -8.44 12.78
C GLU A 363 43.88 -9.36 11.71
N LEU A 364 43.38 -8.79 10.61
CA LEU A 364 42.84 -9.60 9.50
C LEU A 364 43.89 -10.54 8.91
N LYS A 365 45.20 -10.18 8.96
CA LYS A 365 46.28 -11.01 8.43
C LYS A 365 46.58 -12.22 9.31
N SER A 366 46.18 -12.20 10.57
CA SER A 366 46.36 -13.29 11.53
C SER A 366 45.14 -14.26 11.57
N LEU A 367 44.15 -14.08 10.69
CA LEU A 367 42.93 -14.91 10.63
C LEU A 367 43.28 -16.40 10.66
N ARG A 368 42.67 -17.15 11.59
CA ARG A 368 42.85 -18.61 11.76
C ARG A 368 44.26 -19.06 12.16
N HIS A 369 45.16 -18.15 12.50
CA HIS A 369 46.44 -18.55 13.04
C HIS A 369 46.29 -18.96 14.52
N ILE A 370 47.13 -19.92 14.96
CA ILE A 370 47.10 -20.39 16.34
C ILE A 370 47.44 -19.24 17.26
N GLY A 371 46.62 -18.99 18.29
CA GLY A 371 46.80 -17.90 19.23
C GLY A 371 46.30 -16.52 18.75
N ALA A 372 45.87 -16.40 17.50
CA ALA A 372 45.31 -15.15 17.00
C ALA A 372 43.89 -14.88 17.55
N MET A 373 43.52 -13.61 17.61
CA MET A 373 42.18 -13.18 18.04
C MET A 373 41.08 -13.67 17.07
N LEU A 374 41.30 -13.59 15.76
CA LEU A 374 40.32 -13.88 14.73
C LEU A 374 40.30 -15.37 14.37
N GLN A 375 39.28 -16.07 14.83
CA GLN A 375 39.11 -17.49 14.60
C GLN A 375 38.24 -17.77 13.34
N GLY A 376 38.06 -19.05 12.97
CA GLY A 376 37.30 -19.46 11.79
C GLY A 376 35.82 -19.13 11.81
N HIS A 377 35.27 -18.95 13.01
CA HIS A 377 33.88 -18.58 13.26
C HIS A 377 33.84 -17.44 14.29
N PRO A 378 32.76 -16.63 14.33
CA PRO A 378 32.61 -15.57 15.30
C PRO A 378 32.67 -16.11 16.74
N CYS A 379 33.39 -15.38 17.60
CA CYS A 379 33.49 -15.68 19.00
C CYS A 379 33.23 -14.42 19.85
N ILE A 380 32.46 -14.55 20.93
CA ILE A 380 32.08 -13.43 21.82
C ILE A 380 33.25 -12.71 22.46
N HIS A 381 34.45 -13.29 22.45
CA HIS A 381 35.66 -12.64 22.96
C HIS A 381 36.29 -11.61 21.98
N ILE A 382 35.75 -11.55 20.76
CA ILE A 382 36.19 -10.58 19.75
C ILE A 382 35.35 -9.31 19.93
N PRO A 383 35.95 -8.13 20.07
CA PRO A 383 35.20 -6.88 20.25
C PRO A 383 34.19 -6.65 19.14
N GLY A 384 32.93 -6.41 19.54
CA GLY A 384 31.81 -6.18 18.61
C GLY A 384 31.09 -7.43 18.11
N VAL A 385 31.50 -8.64 18.56
CA VAL A 385 30.78 -9.89 18.25
C VAL A 385 29.79 -10.21 19.37
N ASP A 386 28.53 -10.32 19.05
CA ASP A 386 27.42 -10.52 20.00
C ASP A 386 27.16 -11.99 20.36
N MET A 387 27.56 -12.92 19.48
CA MET A 387 27.34 -14.34 19.67
C MET A 387 28.41 -15.19 19.01
N SER A 388 28.90 -16.19 19.71
CA SER A 388 29.67 -17.27 19.09
C SER A 388 28.75 -18.11 18.22
N SER A 389 29.03 -18.20 16.92
CA SER A 389 28.22 -18.96 15.97
C SER A 389 29.09 -19.93 15.18
N GLY A 390 28.48 -20.93 14.52
CA GLY A 390 29.21 -21.94 13.75
C GLY A 390 28.30 -23.03 13.23
N SER A 391 27.36 -23.51 14.06
CA SER A 391 26.33 -24.46 13.65
C SER A 391 25.22 -23.72 12.92
N LEU A 392 24.96 -24.12 11.66
CA LEU A 392 23.93 -23.51 10.82
C LEU A 392 22.52 -23.69 11.46
N GLY A 393 21.67 -22.67 11.32
CA GLY A 393 20.31 -22.67 11.86
C GLY A 393 20.17 -22.33 13.34
N GLN A 394 21.27 -22.28 14.14
CA GLN A 394 21.21 -21.96 15.57
C GLN A 394 21.19 -20.45 15.87
N GLY A 395 21.79 -19.65 14.99
CA GLY A 395 21.93 -18.21 15.22
C GLY A 395 20.60 -17.48 15.34
N ILE A 396 19.60 -17.87 14.57
CA ILE A 396 18.26 -17.25 14.61
C ILE A 396 17.57 -17.49 15.98
N SER A 397 17.70 -18.68 16.56
CA SER A 397 17.12 -18.98 17.87
C SER A 397 17.72 -18.09 18.98
N ALA A 398 19.05 -17.89 18.94
CA ALA A 398 19.71 -16.98 19.87
C ALA A 398 19.33 -15.51 19.63
N ALA A 399 19.21 -15.08 18.37
CA ALA A 399 18.74 -13.74 18.04
C ALA A 399 17.29 -13.48 18.55
N CYS A 400 16.41 -14.46 18.41
CA CYS A 400 15.06 -14.42 18.98
C CYS A 400 15.09 -14.31 20.52
N GLY A 401 15.96 -15.08 21.18
CA GLY A 401 16.17 -15.00 22.64
C GLY A 401 16.63 -13.61 23.08
N MET A 402 17.63 -13.03 22.39
CA MET A 402 18.11 -11.66 22.64
C MET A 402 16.99 -10.62 22.46
N ALA A 403 16.18 -10.76 21.40
CA ALA A 403 15.08 -9.83 21.12
C ALA A 403 13.96 -9.94 22.20
N LEU A 404 13.66 -11.16 22.68
CA LEU A 404 12.70 -11.38 23.75
C LEU A 404 13.22 -10.81 25.08
N ALA A 405 14.49 -11.03 25.42
CA ALA A 405 15.13 -10.42 26.60
C ALA A 405 15.02 -8.89 26.54
N GLY A 406 15.37 -8.27 25.40
CA GLY A 406 15.24 -6.83 25.23
C GLY A 406 13.81 -6.32 25.42
N LYS A 407 12.80 -7.08 24.98
CA LYS A 407 11.39 -6.74 25.22
C LYS A 407 11.00 -6.82 26.69
N LEU A 408 11.47 -7.84 27.40
CA LEU A 408 11.22 -8.01 28.84
C LEU A 408 11.86 -6.89 29.67
N ASP A 409 13.07 -6.47 29.30
CA ASP A 409 13.82 -5.42 29.96
C ASP A 409 13.41 -4.01 29.50
N SER A 410 12.44 -3.88 28.60
CA SER A 410 12.04 -2.59 27.95
C SER A 410 13.24 -1.86 27.34
N ALA A 411 14.22 -2.60 26.79
CA ALA A 411 15.42 -2.07 26.19
C ALA A 411 15.15 -1.46 24.80
N SER A 412 15.94 -0.46 24.43
CA SER A 412 15.80 0.27 23.15
C SER A 412 16.54 -0.37 21.98
N TYR A 413 17.47 -1.30 22.25
CA TYR A 413 18.29 -1.92 21.21
C TYR A 413 17.47 -2.83 20.27
N LYS A 414 17.95 -2.96 19.04
CA LYS A 414 17.43 -3.89 18.04
C LYS A 414 18.39 -5.06 17.86
N VAL A 415 17.84 -6.20 17.47
CA VAL A 415 18.58 -7.40 17.14
C VAL A 415 18.46 -7.68 15.65
N TYR A 416 19.59 -7.75 14.98
CA TYR A 416 19.73 -8.10 13.58
C TYR A 416 20.32 -9.50 13.45
N THR A 417 19.86 -10.28 12.49
CA THR A 417 20.47 -11.58 12.18
C THR A 417 20.65 -11.75 10.68
N ILE A 418 21.78 -12.35 10.29
CA ILE A 418 22.07 -12.69 8.89
C ILE A 418 22.14 -14.21 8.79
N LEU A 419 21.23 -14.75 7.96
CA LEU A 419 21.13 -16.17 7.68
C LEU A 419 21.66 -16.50 6.28
N GLY A 420 22.03 -17.75 6.06
CA GLY A 420 22.16 -18.33 4.73
C GLY A 420 20.82 -18.86 4.24
N ASP A 421 20.65 -18.98 2.95
CA ASP A 421 19.46 -19.58 2.32
C ASP A 421 19.22 -21.03 2.80
N GLY A 422 20.25 -21.85 2.83
CA GLY A 422 20.17 -23.24 3.32
C GLY A 422 19.97 -23.41 4.83
N GLU A 423 19.88 -22.32 5.62
CA GLU A 423 19.58 -22.38 7.07
C GLU A 423 18.08 -22.32 7.37
N ILE A 424 17.27 -21.94 6.38
CA ILE A 424 15.83 -21.65 6.53
C ILE A 424 14.94 -22.62 5.76
N GLU A 425 15.54 -23.64 5.13
CA GLU A 425 14.82 -24.73 4.45
C GLU A 425 14.21 -25.75 5.41
#